data_7887db6c8191a68a4a7432dca7292edf
#
_entry.id   7887db6c8191a68a4a7432dca7292edf
#
_cell.length_a   1.000
_cell.length_b   1.000
_cell.length_c   1.000
_cell.angle_alpha   90.00
_cell.angle_beta   90.00
_cell.angle_gamma   90.00
#
_symmetry.space_group_name_H-M   'P 1'
#
loop_
_entity.id
_entity.type
_entity.pdbx_description
1 polymer ?
#
loop_
_entity_poly.entity_id
_entity_poly.type
_entity_poly.pdbx_seq_one_letter_code
_entity_poly.pdbx_strand_id
1 'polypeptide(L)'
;MEKSTLKLTRKIQLLVDLPTKEERKEKLDKLYQWQNRCFRAANLIVSHLYIQEMIKDFFYLSEGIKYKLVDEKKDEQGILQRSRINTTFRMVSDRFKGEIPTNILSNLNRTLITSFNKNKSEYWKGERSLKNFRRDIAFPFGPECLSKLSLNAEKQVFCFRLFKIPFRTYLGKDHTDKQRLLEQVIKGEIKLCTSHIKLKGGKIFWLAVFEIEKEKHGLRPEVIAEASLSLEYPIVVKTVNAMLTIGTKEEFLYRRLAIQAALKRAQIGATYSRSGKGTERKLKAVNKLRSAESNYVHYRIHVYSRRLIDFCIKHQAGTLILLNQEDKIGIAKEEEFVLRNWSYYELMTKIKYKAEKTGIELITD
;
A
#
# COMPACT_ATOMS: atom_id res chain seq x y z
N MET A 1 -14.58 -22.07 -2.58
CA MET A 1 -14.28 -21.52 -3.92
C MET A 1 -13.23 -20.43 -3.79
N GLU A 2 -12.02 -20.64 -4.30
CA GLU A 2 -11.02 -19.59 -4.37
C GLU A 2 -11.53 -18.42 -5.23
N LYS A 3 -11.30 -17.21 -4.76
CA LYS A 3 -11.64 -16.00 -5.54
C LYS A 3 -10.80 -15.99 -6.81
N SER A 4 -11.44 -16.11 -7.97
CA SER A 4 -10.79 -16.02 -9.29
C SER A 4 -10.24 -14.61 -9.60
N THR A 5 -10.52 -13.62 -8.75
CA THR A 5 -10.15 -12.22 -8.94
C THR A 5 -9.13 -11.72 -7.91
N LEU A 6 -8.29 -10.79 -8.34
CA LEU A 6 -7.24 -10.14 -7.55
C LEU A 6 -7.38 -8.62 -7.62
N LYS A 7 -7.06 -7.93 -6.53
CA LYS A 7 -7.01 -6.45 -6.50
C LYS A 7 -5.61 -5.95 -6.83
N LEU A 8 -5.51 -5.23 -7.94
CA LEU A 8 -4.28 -4.65 -8.44
C LEU A 8 -4.27 -3.13 -8.26
N THR A 9 -3.29 -2.59 -7.55
CA THR A 9 -3.16 -1.13 -7.38
C THR A 9 -2.12 -0.55 -8.34
N ARG A 10 -2.48 0.53 -9.03
CA ARG A 10 -1.55 1.32 -9.86
C ARG A 10 -1.52 2.77 -9.40
N LYS A 11 -0.31 3.32 -9.33
CA LYS A 11 -0.09 4.72 -9.00
C LYS A 11 -0.04 5.54 -10.29
N ILE A 12 -1.02 6.41 -10.48
CA ILE A 12 -1.18 7.27 -11.66
C ILE A 12 -1.07 8.72 -11.21
N GLN A 13 -0.24 9.53 -11.87
CA GLN A 13 -0.19 10.96 -11.59
C GLN A 13 -1.38 11.64 -12.25
N LEU A 14 -2.01 12.57 -11.52
CA LEU A 14 -3.11 13.39 -12.00
C LEU A 14 -2.68 14.85 -12.10
N LEU A 15 -3.24 15.52 -13.10
CA LEU A 15 -3.18 16.96 -13.26
C LEU A 15 -4.59 17.51 -13.19
N VAL A 16 -4.81 18.61 -12.47
CA VAL A 16 -6.09 19.33 -12.48
C VAL A 16 -6.25 19.96 -13.86
N ASP A 17 -7.35 19.63 -14.55
CA ASP A 17 -7.62 20.06 -15.90
C ASP A 17 -8.48 21.32 -15.92
N LEU A 18 -7.86 22.42 -15.51
CA LEU A 18 -8.43 23.76 -15.49
C LEU A 18 -7.49 24.73 -16.25
N PRO A 19 -8.05 25.77 -16.89
CA PRO A 19 -7.28 26.66 -17.76
C PRO A 19 -6.25 27.50 -16.98
N THR A 20 -6.64 28.09 -15.86
CA THR A 20 -5.78 29.04 -15.15
C THR A 20 -4.91 28.36 -14.07
N LYS A 21 -3.80 28.96 -13.75
CA LYS A 21 -2.88 28.48 -12.71
C LYS A 21 -3.47 28.65 -11.30
N GLU A 22 -4.21 29.73 -11.13
CA GLU A 22 -4.88 30.10 -9.89
C GLU A 22 -5.97 29.08 -9.53
N GLU A 23 -6.84 28.72 -10.48
CA GLU A 23 -7.87 27.69 -10.29
C GLU A 23 -7.25 26.32 -9.95
N ARG A 24 -6.16 25.95 -10.66
CA ARG A 24 -5.45 24.68 -10.35
C ARG A 24 -4.90 24.68 -8.93
N LYS A 25 -4.35 25.81 -8.48
CA LYS A 25 -3.82 25.97 -7.13
C LYS A 25 -4.94 25.89 -6.10
N GLU A 26 -6.06 26.58 -6.32
CA GLU A 26 -7.24 26.50 -5.43
C GLU A 26 -7.72 25.07 -5.24
N LYS A 27 -7.85 24.29 -6.33
CA LYS A 27 -8.27 22.88 -6.22
C LYS A 27 -7.23 22.00 -5.55
N LEU A 28 -5.94 22.25 -5.76
CA LEU A 28 -4.85 21.57 -5.07
C LEU A 28 -4.89 21.87 -3.56
N ASP A 29 -5.08 23.12 -3.17
CA ASP A 29 -5.19 23.54 -1.77
C ASP A 29 -6.41 22.90 -1.10
N LYS A 30 -7.55 22.79 -1.81
CA LYS A 30 -8.73 22.07 -1.34
C LYS A 30 -8.45 20.57 -1.09
N LEU A 31 -7.71 19.93 -1.97
CA LEU A 31 -7.30 18.52 -1.78
C LEU A 31 -6.38 18.37 -0.56
N TYR A 32 -5.45 19.31 -0.31
CA TYR A 32 -4.62 19.31 0.90
C TYR A 32 -5.45 19.55 2.16
N GLN A 33 -6.48 20.38 2.12
CA GLN A 33 -7.43 20.53 3.23
C GLN A 33 -8.14 19.22 3.52
N TRP A 34 -8.67 18.51 2.51
CA TRP A 34 -9.29 17.21 2.70
C TRP A 34 -8.32 16.17 3.26
N GLN A 35 -7.07 16.15 2.77
CA GLN A 35 -6.03 15.26 3.32
C GLN A 35 -5.78 15.51 4.80
N ASN A 36 -5.68 16.79 5.21
CA ASN A 36 -5.50 17.17 6.60
C ASN A 36 -6.70 16.74 7.47
N ARG A 37 -7.94 16.96 6.97
CA ARG A 37 -9.14 16.53 7.68
C ARG A 37 -9.20 14.99 7.78
N CYS A 38 -8.85 14.27 6.72
CA CYS A 38 -8.77 12.79 6.74
C CYS A 38 -7.75 12.28 7.75
N PHE A 39 -6.60 12.92 7.86
CA PHE A 39 -5.61 12.62 8.89
C PHE A 39 -6.20 12.70 10.30
N ARG A 40 -6.89 13.81 10.60
CA ARG A 40 -7.54 14.03 11.91
C ARG A 40 -8.68 13.02 12.13
N ALA A 41 -9.52 12.81 11.13
CA ALA A 41 -10.62 11.84 11.17
C ALA A 41 -10.12 10.41 11.38
N ALA A 42 -9.05 10.00 10.69
CA ALA A 42 -8.48 8.66 10.81
C ALA A 42 -7.99 8.36 12.24
N ASN A 43 -7.27 9.29 12.86
CA ASN A 43 -6.81 9.12 14.23
C ASN A 43 -7.99 9.12 15.22
N LEU A 44 -8.98 9.98 15.00
CA LEU A 44 -10.20 10.00 15.82
C LEU A 44 -10.99 8.67 15.75
N ILE A 45 -11.14 8.10 14.53
CA ILE A 45 -11.81 6.81 14.34
C ILE A 45 -11.11 5.70 15.12
N VAL A 46 -9.79 5.58 14.97
CA VAL A 46 -9.04 4.50 15.62
C VAL A 46 -9.03 4.65 17.14
N SER A 47 -8.88 5.87 17.65
CA SER A 47 -8.96 6.14 19.10
C SER A 47 -10.36 5.82 19.64
N HIS A 48 -11.40 6.20 18.92
CA HIS A 48 -12.79 5.92 19.33
C HIS A 48 -13.07 4.42 19.36
N LEU A 49 -12.62 3.66 18.36
CA LEU A 49 -12.76 2.20 18.33
C LEU A 49 -12.03 1.54 19.50
N TYR A 50 -10.83 2.00 19.79
CA TYR A 50 -10.04 1.46 20.91
C TYR A 50 -10.70 1.73 22.26
N ILE A 51 -11.18 2.95 22.48
CA ILE A 51 -11.91 3.32 23.71
C ILE A 51 -13.19 2.49 23.84
N GLN A 52 -13.94 2.29 22.77
CA GLN A 52 -15.15 1.44 22.81
C GLN A 52 -14.83 0.00 23.22
N GLU A 53 -13.72 -0.57 22.73
CA GLU A 53 -13.32 -1.92 23.17
C GLU A 53 -12.86 -1.95 24.63
N MET A 54 -12.11 -0.95 25.09
CA MET A 54 -11.71 -0.85 26.50
C MET A 54 -12.91 -0.74 27.44
N ILE A 55 -13.90 0.09 27.09
CA ILE A 55 -15.12 0.21 27.87
C ILE A 55 -15.86 -1.14 27.91
N LYS A 56 -15.94 -1.85 26.79
CA LYS A 56 -16.55 -3.17 26.71
C LYS A 56 -15.90 -4.16 27.69
N ASP A 57 -14.58 -4.23 27.68
CA ASP A 57 -13.83 -5.13 28.58
C ASP A 57 -14.00 -4.73 30.05
N PHE A 58 -14.00 -3.44 30.35
CA PHE A 58 -14.23 -2.94 31.72
C PHE A 58 -15.59 -3.37 32.26
N PHE A 59 -16.64 -3.32 31.45
CA PHE A 59 -17.98 -3.72 31.87
C PHE A 59 -18.18 -5.23 31.95
N TYR A 60 -17.42 -6.03 31.22
CA TYR A 60 -17.47 -7.49 31.33
C TYR A 60 -16.77 -8.02 32.61
N LEU A 61 -15.92 -7.23 33.25
CA LEU A 61 -15.26 -7.58 34.51
C LEU A 61 -16.15 -7.37 35.73
N SER A 62 -17.26 -6.64 35.63
CA SER A 62 -18.20 -6.43 36.72
C SER A 62 -19.35 -7.44 36.68
N GLU A 63 -19.49 -8.28 37.71
CA GLU A 63 -20.59 -9.22 37.85
C GLU A 63 -21.95 -8.51 37.68
N GLY A 64 -22.77 -8.99 36.75
CA GLY A 64 -24.17 -8.58 36.60
C GLY A 64 -24.44 -7.46 35.60
N ILE A 65 -23.44 -6.78 35.04
CA ILE A 65 -23.66 -5.72 34.05
C ILE A 65 -23.30 -6.22 32.65
N LYS A 66 -24.28 -6.72 31.93
CA LYS A 66 -24.15 -7.04 30.50
C LYS A 66 -24.42 -5.78 29.67
N TYR A 67 -23.41 -4.93 29.49
CA TYR A 67 -23.51 -3.87 28.48
C TYR A 67 -23.23 -4.44 27.10
N LYS A 68 -24.26 -4.54 26.30
CA LYS A 68 -24.14 -4.80 24.85
C LYS A 68 -23.72 -3.50 24.16
N LEU A 69 -22.42 -3.29 24.00
CA LEU A 69 -21.93 -2.17 23.22
C LEU A 69 -22.12 -2.44 21.72
N VAL A 70 -23.06 -1.73 21.15
CA VAL A 70 -23.18 -1.23 19.76
C VAL A 70 -23.01 -2.20 18.58
N ASP A 71 -22.60 -3.44 18.76
CA ASP A 71 -22.44 -4.42 17.67
C ASP A 71 -23.63 -5.36 17.51
N GLU A 72 -24.55 -5.38 18.45
CA GLU A 72 -25.72 -6.25 18.42
C GLU A 72 -27.01 -5.48 18.11
N LYS A 73 -27.91 -6.14 17.40
CA LYS A 73 -29.24 -5.64 17.09
C LYS A 73 -29.99 -5.40 18.40
N LYS A 74 -30.52 -4.18 18.56
CA LYS A 74 -31.51 -3.73 19.55
C LYS A 74 -31.46 -4.47 20.90
N ASP A 75 -31.07 -3.76 21.94
CA ASP A 75 -31.51 -4.18 23.27
C ASP A 75 -33.01 -3.89 23.44
N GLU A 76 -33.65 -4.61 24.30
CA GLU A 76 -35.10 -4.48 24.57
C GLU A 76 -35.47 -3.10 25.12
N GLN A 77 -34.48 -2.32 25.59
CA GLN A 77 -34.67 -0.98 26.17
C GLN A 77 -34.35 0.15 25.18
N GLY A 78 -33.91 -0.15 23.95
CA GLY A 78 -33.72 0.85 22.91
C GLY A 78 -32.56 1.81 23.05
N ILE A 79 -31.65 1.58 24.00
CA ILE A 79 -30.53 2.48 24.31
C ILE A 79 -29.42 2.40 23.24
N LEU A 80 -29.22 1.23 22.62
CA LEU A 80 -28.16 0.99 21.65
C LEU A 80 -28.71 0.46 20.32
N GLN A 81 -29.35 1.33 19.57
CA GLN A 81 -30.06 0.98 18.32
C GLN A 81 -29.16 0.92 17.06
N ARG A 82 -27.85 1.13 17.15
CA ARG A 82 -26.98 1.33 15.98
C ARG A 82 -25.73 0.48 16.02
N SER A 83 -25.35 -0.02 14.84
CA SER A 83 -24.09 -0.74 14.71
C SER A 83 -22.87 0.18 14.99
N ARG A 84 -21.75 -0.40 15.44
CA ARG A 84 -20.49 0.32 15.67
C ARG A 84 -20.06 1.15 14.44
N ILE A 85 -20.22 0.61 13.23
CA ILE A 85 -19.91 1.30 11.98
C ILE A 85 -20.71 2.61 11.91
N ASN A 86 -22.01 2.58 12.19
CA ASN A 86 -22.87 3.74 12.14
C ASN A 86 -22.55 4.74 13.27
N THR A 87 -22.26 4.25 14.47
CA THR A 87 -21.93 5.13 15.61
C THR A 87 -20.61 5.87 15.37
N THR A 88 -19.56 5.17 14.95
CA THR A 88 -18.28 5.80 14.63
C THR A 88 -18.40 6.75 13.44
N PHE A 89 -19.16 6.36 12.40
CA PHE A 89 -19.41 7.23 11.26
C PHE A 89 -20.17 8.50 11.67
N ARG A 90 -21.19 8.39 12.51
CA ARG A 90 -21.95 9.55 12.99
C ARG A 90 -21.06 10.54 13.73
N MET A 91 -20.28 10.06 14.69
CA MET A 91 -19.35 10.89 15.45
C MET A 91 -18.37 11.66 14.54
N VAL A 92 -17.82 10.99 13.54
CA VAL A 92 -16.89 11.60 12.57
C VAL A 92 -17.62 12.54 11.62
N SER A 93 -18.81 12.15 11.16
CA SER A 93 -19.66 12.98 10.29
C SER A 93 -20.07 14.27 10.97
N ASP A 94 -20.52 14.21 12.21
CA ASP A 94 -20.95 15.39 12.96
C ASP A 94 -19.77 16.37 13.17
N ARG A 95 -18.56 15.83 13.44
CA ARG A 95 -17.36 16.66 13.65
C ARG A 95 -16.83 17.31 12.38
N PHE A 96 -16.94 16.65 11.23
CA PHE A 96 -16.36 17.12 9.96
C PHE A 96 -17.44 17.49 8.93
N LYS A 97 -18.66 17.75 9.37
CA LYS A 97 -19.80 18.15 8.51
C LYS A 97 -19.44 19.36 7.65
N GLY A 98 -19.63 19.24 6.34
CA GLY A 98 -19.33 20.32 5.38
C GLY A 98 -17.84 20.53 5.05
N GLU A 99 -16.91 19.95 5.80
CA GLU A 99 -15.46 20.13 5.58
C GLU A 99 -14.87 19.10 4.62
N ILE A 100 -15.47 17.91 4.54
CA ILE A 100 -15.04 16.78 3.70
C ILE A 100 -16.27 16.19 3.00
N PRO A 101 -16.13 15.72 1.74
CA PRO A 101 -17.17 14.93 1.10
C PRO A 101 -17.53 13.68 1.92
N THR A 102 -18.83 13.45 2.13
CA THR A 102 -19.34 12.32 2.92
C THR A 102 -18.83 10.96 2.45
N ASN A 103 -18.68 10.79 1.14
CA ASN A 103 -18.12 9.55 0.57
C ASN A 103 -16.70 9.27 1.05
N ILE A 104 -15.83 10.28 1.15
CA ILE A 104 -14.47 10.12 1.69
C ILE A 104 -14.53 9.65 3.14
N LEU A 105 -15.37 10.29 3.98
CA LEU A 105 -15.51 9.91 5.38
C LEU A 105 -16.06 8.48 5.54
N SER A 106 -17.07 8.12 4.76
CA SER A 106 -17.68 6.79 4.78
C SER A 106 -16.67 5.70 4.41
N ASN A 107 -15.94 5.87 3.30
CA ASN A 107 -14.92 4.92 2.88
C ASN A 107 -13.73 4.86 3.85
N LEU A 108 -13.33 5.99 4.43
CA LEU A 108 -12.29 6.05 5.45
C LEU A 108 -12.71 5.26 6.69
N ASN A 109 -13.92 5.52 7.20
CA ASN A 109 -14.48 4.82 8.35
C ASN A 109 -14.54 3.31 8.13
N ARG A 110 -15.11 2.85 7.01
CA ARG A 110 -15.20 1.43 6.65
C ARG A 110 -13.83 0.75 6.60
N THR A 111 -12.87 1.39 5.91
CA THR A 111 -11.51 0.85 5.76
C THR A 111 -10.80 0.73 7.10
N LEU A 112 -10.94 1.72 7.98
CA LEU A 112 -10.28 1.72 9.27
C LEU A 112 -10.91 0.72 10.24
N ILE A 113 -12.23 0.59 10.27
CA ILE A 113 -12.91 -0.43 11.08
C ILE A 113 -12.48 -1.84 10.65
N THR A 114 -12.48 -2.12 9.35
CA THR A 114 -12.00 -3.42 8.84
C THR A 114 -10.55 -3.70 9.25
N SER A 115 -9.68 -2.68 9.13
CA SER A 115 -8.27 -2.81 9.53
C SER A 115 -8.09 -2.95 11.04
N PHE A 116 -8.89 -2.26 11.85
CA PHE A 116 -8.88 -2.37 13.30
C PHE A 116 -9.31 -3.76 13.75
N ASN A 117 -10.44 -4.25 13.24
CA ASN A 117 -10.96 -5.56 13.60
C ASN A 117 -10.00 -6.69 13.23
N LYS A 118 -9.30 -6.59 12.09
CA LYS A 118 -8.28 -7.56 11.70
C LYS A 118 -7.12 -7.67 12.68
N ASN A 119 -6.71 -6.56 13.29
CA ASN A 119 -5.54 -6.49 14.17
C ASN A 119 -5.93 -6.36 15.66
N LYS A 120 -7.22 -6.49 15.99
CA LYS A 120 -7.75 -6.27 17.34
C LYS A 120 -7.05 -7.12 18.39
N SER A 121 -6.89 -8.42 18.12
CA SER A 121 -6.22 -9.38 19.03
C SER A 121 -4.77 -8.95 19.32
N GLU A 122 -4.02 -8.52 18.28
CA GLU A 122 -2.63 -8.07 18.44
C GLU A 122 -2.52 -6.78 19.26
N TYR A 123 -3.49 -5.87 19.15
CA TYR A 123 -3.56 -4.66 20.00
C TYR A 123 -3.78 -5.00 21.46
N TRP A 124 -4.66 -5.98 21.74
CA TRP A 124 -5.00 -6.40 23.11
C TRP A 124 -3.85 -7.13 23.80
N LYS A 125 -3.13 -7.97 23.05
CA LYS A 125 -1.95 -8.68 23.56
C LYS A 125 -0.71 -7.79 23.71
N GLY A 126 -0.75 -6.54 23.26
CA GLY A 126 0.41 -5.65 23.26
C GLY A 126 1.46 -5.98 22.18
N GLU A 127 1.17 -6.93 21.28
CA GLU A 127 2.06 -7.34 20.19
C GLU A 127 2.17 -6.26 19.11
N ARG A 128 1.18 -5.38 19.04
CA ARG A 128 1.13 -4.29 18.07
C ARG A 128 0.63 -2.98 18.67
N SER A 129 1.32 -1.89 18.36
CA SER A 129 0.85 -0.55 18.70
C SER A 129 -0.36 -0.12 17.89
N LEU A 130 -1.24 0.66 18.49
CA LEU A 130 -2.37 1.27 17.80
C LEU A 130 -1.88 2.12 16.62
N LYS A 131 -2.54 2.00 15.47
CA LYS A 131 -2.16 2.76 14.28
C LYS A 131 -2.30 4.26 14.52
N ASN A 132 -1.21 4.98 14.27
CA ASN A 132 -1.18 6.44 14.25
C ASN A 132 -0.94 6.92 12.80
N PHE A 133 -1.87 7.71 12.28
CA PHE A 133 -1.80 8.21 10.92
C PHE A 133 -1.05 9.54 10.88
N ARG A 134 -0.31 9.77 9.80
CA ARG A 134 0.45 11.00 9.54
C ARG A 134 -0.31 11.94 8.61
N ARG A 135 0.11 13.19 8.55
CA ARG A 135 -0.54 14.22 7.71
C ARG A 135 -0.55 13.91 6.21
N ASP A 136 0.34 13.03 5.74
CA ASP A 136 0.44 12.61 4.34
C ASP A 136 -0.42 11.39 3.99
N ILE A 137 -1.45 11.11 4.78
CA ILE A 137 -2.40 10.01 4.54
C ILE A 137 -3.03 10.12 3.15
N ALA A 138 -3.16 9.00 2.46
CA ALA A 138 -3.98 8.92 1.27
C ALA A 138 -5.45 8.82 1.67
N PHE A 139 -6.34 9.63 1.09
CA PHE A 139 -7.75 9.57 1.40
C PHE A 139 -8.52 8.72 0.38
N PRO A 140 -9.43 7.85 0.86
CA PRO A 140 -10.18 6.94 0.00
C PRO A 140 -11.39 7.61 -0.65
N PHE A 141 -11.83 7.05 -1.79
CA PHE A 141 -13.10 7.37 -2.42
C PHE A 141 -13.65 6.16 -3.17
N GLY A 142 -14.96 6.06 -3.26
CA GLY A 142 -15.63 5.01 -4.02
C GLY A 142 -15.67 5.34 -5.52
N PRO A 143 -15.79 4.31 -6.39
CA PRO A 143 -15.85 4.50 -7.84
C PRO A 143 -17.04 5.35 -8.28
N GLU A 144 -18.13 5.39 -7.52
CA GLU A 144 -19.31 6.22 -7.76
C GLU A 144 -19.05 7.73 -7.70
N CYS A 145 -17.94 8.16 -7.09
CA CYS A 145 -17.52 9.56 -7.05
C CYS A 145 -16.79 10.02 -8.29
N LEU A 146 -16.38 9.06 -9.10
CA LEU A 146 -15.66 9.30 -10.34
C LEU A 146 -16.69 9.37 -11.48
N SER A 147 -16.71 10.50 -12.20
CA SER A 147 -17.52 10.59 -13.40
C SER A 147 -17.03 9.62 -14.47
N LYS A 148 -17.79 9.48 -15.56
CA LYS A 148 -17.38 8.62 -16.70
C LYS A 148 -15.94 8.91 -17.11
N LEU A 149 -15.09 7.91 -16.97
CA LEU A 149 -13.72 7.93 -17.47
C LEU A 149 -13.78 7.91 -19.01
N SER A 150 -13.08 8.83 -19.64
CA SER A 150 -13.03 8.94 -21.11
C SER A 150 -11.59 9.12 -21.56
N LEU A 151 -11.28 8.59 -22.75
CA LEU A 151 -10.00 8.81 -23.42
C LEU A 151 -10.14 10.02 -24.37
N ASN A 152 -9.31 11.03 -24.18
CA ASN A 152 -9.14 12.10 -25.16
C ASN A 152 -8.12 11.61 -26.20
N ALA A 153 -8.61 11.28 -27.40
CA ALA A 153 -7.80 10.70 -28.47
C ALA A 153 -6.73 11.66 -29.00
N GLU A 154 -6.99 12.97 -29.04
CA GLU A 154 -6.02 13.97 -29.51
C GLU A 154 -4.80 14.07 -28.60
N LYS A 155 -5.03 14.04 -27.28
CA LYS A 155 -3.99 14.22 -26.26
C LYS A 155 -3.48 12.90 -25.67
N GLN A 156 -4.05 11.77 -26.04
CA GLN A 156 -3.73 10.45 -25.51
C GLN A 156 -3.75 10.42 -23.95
N VAL A 157 -4.72 11.11 -23.35
CA VAL A 157 -4.88 11.21 -21.90
C VAL A 157 -6.28 10.81 -21.48
N PHE A 158 -6.40 10.19 -20.32
CA PHE A 158 -7.69 9.86 -19.73
C PHE A 158 -8.19 11.03 -18.90
N CYS A 159 -9.44 11.41 -19.10
CA CYS A 159 -10.10 12.52 -18.43
C CYS A 159 -11.29 12.02 -17.62
N PHE A 160 -11.52 12.60 -16.44
CA PHE A 160 -12.65 12.34 -15.56
C PHE A 160 -12.84 13.46 -14.55
N ARG A 161 -13.98 13.46 -13.86
CA ARG A 161 -14.20 14.37 -12.71
C ARG A 161 -14.26 13.54 -11.43
N LEU A 162 -13.62 14.02 -10.38
CA LEU A 162 -13.69 13.47 -9.04
C LEU A 162 -14.14 14.58 -8.08
N PHE A 163 -15.27 14.40 -7.41
CA PHE A 163 -15.89 15.45 -6.56
C PHE A 163 -16.06 16.80 -7.28
N LYS A 164 -16.49 16.76 -8.54
CA LYS A 164 -16.66 17.92 -9.44
C LYS A 164 -15.33 18.60 -9.87
N ILE A 165 -14.17 18.12 -9.43
CA ILE A 165 -12.87 18.60 -9.88
C ILE A 165 -12.47 17.83 -11.14
N PRO A 166 -12.20 18.52 -12.28
CA PRO A 166 -11.77 17.85 -13.50
C PRO A 166 -10.28 17.46 -13.38
N PHE A 167 -9.99 16.24 -13.79
CA PHE A 167 -8.64 15.69 -13.83
C PHE A 167 -8.32 15.10 -15.19
N ARG A 168 -7.04 15.18 -15.54
CA ARG A 168 -6.44 14.39 -16.61
C ARG A 168 -5.28 13.58 -16.04
N THR A 169 -5.07 12.40 -16.62
CA THR A 169 -3.95 11.53 -16.22
C THR A 169 -2.64 12.01 -16.85
N TYR A 170 -1.55 11.75 -16.15
CA TYR A 170 -0.20 11.86 -16.67
C TYR A 170 0.50 10.52 -16.49
N LEU A 171 0.57 9.74 -17.59
CA LEU A 171 1.12 8.38 -17.54
C LEU A 171 2.63 8.37 -17.71
N GLY A 172 3.20 9.38 -18.38
CA GLY A 172 4.62 9.41 -18.73
C GLY A 172 4.97 8.24 -19.66
N LYS A 173 6.15 7.67 -19.51
CA LYS A 173 6.49 6.37 -20.12
C LYS A 173 5.80 5.28 -19.30
N ASP A 174 4.77 4.65 -19.84
CA ASP A 174 4.02 3.60 -19.14
C ASP A 174 4.65 2.23 -19.33
N HIS A 175 5.42 1.79 -18.35
CA HIS A 175 5.99 0.45 -18.31
C HIS A 175 5.18 -0.53 -17.42
N THR A 176 3.97 -0.13 -16.98
CA THR A 176 3.20 -0.85 -15.95
C THR A 176 1.74 -1.09 -16.31
N ASP A 177 1.41 -1.20 -17.58
CA ASP A 177 0.07 -1.48 -18.12
C ASP A 177 -1.04 -0.48 -17.70
N LYS A 178 -0.72 0.73 -17.23
CA LYS A 178 -1.71 1.68 -16.74
C LYS A 178 -2.71 2.07 -17.82
N GLN A 179 -2.18 2.33 -19.02
CA GLN A 179 -3.00 2.68 -20.17
C GLN A 179 -3.99 1.55 -20.48
N ARG A 180 -3.49 0.33 -20.66
CA ARG A 180 -4.29 -0.86 -20.93
C ARG A 180 -5.39 -1.09 -19.89
N LEU A 181 -5.05 -0.99 -18.58
CA LEU A 181 -6.01 -1.15 -17.49
C LEU A 181 -7.11 -0.08 -17.53
N LEU A 182 -6.77 1.18 -17.82
CA LEU A 182 -7.77 2.25 -17.93
C LEU A 182 -8.68 2.06 -19.16
N GLU A 183 -8.14 1.59 -20.28
CA GLU A 183 -8.92 1.23 -21.47
C GLU A 183 -9.89 0.07 -21.19
N GLN A 184 -9.44 -0.95 -20.47
CA GLN A 184 -10.29 -2.07 -20.03
C GLN A 184 -11.42 -1.62 -19.09
N VAL A 185 -11.16 -0.63 -18.20
CA VAL A 185 -12.22 -0.03 -17.37
C VAL A 185 -13.25 0.69 -18.23
N ILE A 186 -12.81 1.44 -19.26
CA ILE A 186 -13.72 2.15 -20.18
C ILE A 186 -14.60 1.16 -20.95
N LYS A 187 -14.02 0.04 -21.38
CA LYS A 187 -14.73 -1.05 -22.07
C LYS A 187 -15.64 -1.88 -21.16
N GLY A 188 -15.50 -1.72 -19.83
CA GLY A 188 -16.25 -2.52 -18.84
C GLY A 188 -15.70 -3.94 -18.63
N GLU A 189 -14.52 -4.25 -19.15
CA GLU A 189 -13.87 -5.56 -19.02
C GLU A 189 -13.37 -5.82 -17.58
N ILE A 190 -12.94 -4.77 -16.89
CA ILE A 190 -12.47 -4.83 -15.51
C ILE A 190 -13.14 -3.78 -14.64
N LYS A 191 -13.24 -4.06 -13.35
CA LYS A 191 -13.91 -3.19 -12.39
C LYS A 191 -12.91 -2.31 -11.66
N LEU A 192 -13.25 -1.00 -11.55
CA LEU A 192 -12.56 -0.08 -10.66
C LEU A 192 -13.15 -0.22 -9.25
N CYS A 193 -12.27 -0.42 -8.26
CA CYS A 193 -12.63 -0.51 -6.84
C CYS A 193 -12.38 0.79 -6.09
N THR A 194 -12.73 0.82 -4.81
CA THR A 194 -12.38 1.93 -3.90
C THR A 194 -10.91 2.26 -4.02
N SER A 195 -10.64 3.47 -4.43
CA SER A 195 -9.32 3.98 -4.77
C SER A 195 -8.91 5.10 -3.81
N HIS A 196 -7.68 5.60 -3.91
CA HIS A 196 -7.19 6.64 -3.00
C HIS A 196 -6.51 7.78 -3.75
N ILE A 197 -6.60 8.99 -3.21
CA ILE A 197 -5.77 10.12 -3.63
C ILE A 197 -4.64 10.31 -2.61
N LYS A 198 -3.41 10.38 -3.11
CA LYS A 198 -2.21 10.71 -2.31
C LYS A 198 -1.55 11.96 -2.86
N LEU A 199 -1.32 12.93 -1.98
CA LEU A 199 -0.61 14.17 -2.30
C LEU A 199 0.84 14.07 -1.81
N LYS A 200 1.80 14.42 -2.65
CA LYS A 200 3.22 14.45 -2.29
C LYS A 200 3.98 15.46 -3.14
N GLY A 201 4.64 16.44 -2.50
CA GLY A 201 5.49 17.41 -3.18
C GLY A 201 4.75 18.22 -4.26
N GLY A 202 3.53 18.68 -3.98
CA GLY A 202 2.71 19.44 -4.94
C GLY A 202 2.11 18.61 -6.07
N LYS A 203 2.33 17.30 -6.07
CA LYS A 203 1.79 16.37 -7.08
C LYS A 203 0.63 15.57 -6.52
N ILE A 204 -0.34 15.28 -7.39
CA ILE A 204 -1.53 14.49 -7.07
C ILE A 204 -1.32 13.10 -7.66
N PHE A 205 -1.53 12.06 -6.86
CA PHE A 205 -1.44 10.68 -7.29
C PHE A 205 -2.74 9.96 -7.00
N TRP A 206 -3.28 9.33 -8.01
CA TRP A 206 -4.37 8.38 -7.90
C TRP A 206 -3.77 6.98 -7.69
N LEU A 207 -4.11 6.35 -6.58
CA LEU A 207 -3.85 4.96 -6.31
C LEU A 207 -5.09 4.19 -6.79
N ALA A 208 -5.14 3.93 -8.09
CA ALA A 208 -6.24 3.25 -8.74
C ALA A 208 -6.21 1.76 -8.40
N VAL A 209 -7.33 1.22 -7.91
CA VAL A 209 -7.47 -0.18 -7.54
C VAL A 209 -8.38 -0.86 -8.56
N PHE A 210 -7.83 -1.79 -9.31
CA PHE A 210 -8.54 -2.58 -10.31
C PHE A 210 -8.80 -3.98 -9.79
N GLU A 211 -9.96 -4.53 -10.06
CA GLU A 211 -10.27 -5.94 -9.87
C GLU A 211 -10.04 -6.65 -11.21
N ILE A 212 -9.02 -7.50 -11.22
CA ILE A 212 -8.59 -8.25 -12.41
C ILE A 212 -8.71 -9.75 -12.16
N GLU A 213 -8.87 -10.53 -13.20
CA GLU A 213 -8.78 -11.97 -13.09
C GLU A 213 -7.33 -12.41 -12.84
N LYS A 214 -7.16 -13.51 -12.11
CA LYS A 214 -5.85 -14.15 -11.96
C LYS A 214 -5.37 -14.63 -13.33
N GLU A 215 -4.07 -14.53 -13.57
CA GLU A 215 -3.46 -15.05 -14.80
C GLU A 215 -3.60 -16.58 -14.82
N LYS A 216 -4.06 -17.13 -15.93
CA LYS A 216 -4.16 -18.58 -16.11
C LYS A 216 -2.89 -19.07 -16.80
N HIS A 217 -2.10 -19.86 -16.08
CA HIS A 217 -0.94 -20.55 -16.60
C HIS A 217 -1.20 -22.06 -16.53
N GLY A 218 -0.59 -22.84 -17.41
CA GLY A 218 -0.67 -24.31 -17.39
C GLY A 218 0.17 -24.91 -16.25
N LEU A 219 -0.14 -24.51 -15.00
CA LEU A 219 0.58 -24.96 -13.81
C LEU A 219 0.06 -26.31 -13.35
N ARG A 220 0.94 -27.14 -12.81
CA ARG A 220 0.66 -28.45 -12.26
C ARG A 220 0.88 -28.42 -10.75
N PRO A 221 -0.15 -28.62 -9.91
CA PRO A 221 -0.01 -28.59 -8.45
C PRO A 221 1.02 -29.59 -7.91
N GLU A 222 1.16 -30.73 -8.58
CA GLU A 222 2.12 -31.79 -8.24
C GLU A 222 3.57 -31.41 -8.52
N VAL A 223 3.83 -30.41 -9.34
CA VAL A 223 5.18 -29.90 -9.61
C VAL A 223 5.52 -28.85 -8.55
N ILE A 224 6.45 -29.21 -7.69
CA ILE A 224 6.87 -28.38 -6.56
C ILE A 224 8.18 -27.67 -6.91
N ALA A 225 8.25 -26.38 -6.64
CA ALA A 225 9.46 -25.58 -6.62
C ALA A 225 9.81 -25.26 -5.17
N GLU A 226 11.01 -25.54 -4.74
CA GLU A 226 11.53 -25.16 -3.44
C GLU A 226 12.45 -23.95 -3.57
N ALA A 227 12.20 -22.91 -2.80
CA ALA A 227 13.03 -21.71 -2.80
C ALA A 227 13.58 -21.43 -1.39
N SER A 228 14.86 -21.16 -1.31
CA SER A 228 15.51 -20.68 -0.11
C SER A 228 16.00 -19.25 -0.31
N LEU A 229 15.87 -18.43 0.74
CA LEU A 229 16.40 -17.08 0.78
C LEU A 229 17.78 -17.15 1.46
N SER A 230 18.86 -17.02 0.70
CA SER A 230 20.23 -17.13 1.19
C SER A 230 20.88 -15.76 1.38
N LEU A 231 21.92 -15.70 2.19
CA LEU A 231 22.73 -14.49 2.36
C LEU A 231 23.61 -14.20 1.15
N GLU A 232 24.16 -15.26 0.50
CA GLU A 232 24.99 -15.12 -0.69
C GLU A 232 24.16 -14.85 -1.94
N TYR A 233 23.06 -15.57 -2.07
CA TYR A 233 22.14 -15.45 -3.19
C TYR A 233 20.77 -15.04 -2.67
N PRO A 234 20.22 -13.90 -3.10
CA PRO A 234 18.90 -13.45 -2.70
C PRO A 234 17.83 -14.54 -2.73
N ILE A 235 17.84 -15.34 -3.78
CA ILE A 235 16.94 -16.50 -3.92
C ILE A 235 17.71 -17.62 -4.63
N VAL A 236 17.60 -18.82 -4.08
CA VAL A 236 17.97 -20.07 -4.76
C VAL A 236 16.69 -20.88 -4.90
N VAL A 237 16.31 -21.22 -6.12
CA VAL A 237 15.11 -22.03 -6.39
C VAL A 237 15.50 -23.28 -7.15
N LYS A 238 14.89 -24.40 -6.76
CA LYS A 238 15.06 -25.71 -7.41
C LYS A 238 13.73 -26.39 -7.66
N THR A 239 13.68 -27.15 -8.71
CA THR A 239 12.68 -28.18 -9.01
C THR A 239 13.42 -29.50 -9.21
N VAL A 240 12.70 -30.61 -9.41
CA VAL A 240 13.32 -31.92 -9.64
C VAL A 240 14.40 -31.88 -10.75
N ASN A 241 14.15 -31.11 -11.82
CA ASN A 241 14.98 -31.12 -13.04
C ASN A 241 15.76 -29.82 -13.29
N ALA A 242 15.64 -28.80 -12.44
CA ALA A 242 16.27 -27.51 -12.69
C ALA A 242 16.55 -26.77 -11.41
N MET A 243 17.62 -25.95 -11.43
CA MET A 243 18.01 -25.04 -10.35
C MET A 243 18.35 -23.68 -10.94
N LEU A 244 17.97 -22.62 -10.23
CA LEU A 244 18.29 -21.24 -10.60
C LEU A 244 18.69 -20.45 -9.36
N THR A 245 19.84 -19.76 -9.45
CA THR A 245 20.26 -18.72 -8.50
C THR A 245 19.88 -17.35 -9.02
N ILE A 246 19.26 -16.53 -8.17
CA ILE A 246 18.71 -15.22 -8.55
C ILE A 246 19.41 -14.12 -7.77
N GLY A 247 20.26 -13.36 -8.45
CA GLY A 247 21.06 -12.29 -7.90
C GLY A 247 22.29 -12.82 -7.13
N THR A 248 23.15 -11.90 -6.71
CA THR A 248 24.29 -12.18 -5.81
C THR A 248 24.34 -11.12 -4.71
N LYS A 249 24.98 -11.47 -3.59
CA LYS A 249 25.25 -10.57 -2.47
C LYS A 249 26.05 -9.35 -2.95
N GLU A 250 27.10 -9.58 -3.73
CA GLU A 250 28.00 -8.53 -4.22
C GLU A 250 27.24 -7.54 -5.13
N GLU A 251 26.46 -8.04 -6.08
CA GLU A 251 25.68 -7.18 -6.99
C GLU A 251 24.70 -6.27 -6.22
N PHE A 252 24.02 -6.83 -5.23
CA PHE A 252 23.06 -6.09 -4.42
C PHE A 252 23.74 -5.07 -3.50
N LEU A 253 24.76 -5.49 -2.78
CA LEU A 253 25.45 -4.66 -1.78
C LEU A 253 26.34 -3.59 -2.43
N TYR A 254 27.08 -3.92 -3.48
CA TYR A 254 27.99 -2.99 -4.14
C TYR A 254 27.29 -1.65 -4.50
N ARG A 255 26.18 -1.75 -5.20
CA ARG A 255 25.42 -0.56 -5.60
C ARG A 255 24.84 0.18 -4.40
N ARG A 256 24.38 -0.53 -3.41
CA ARG A 256 23.83 0.04 -2.19
C ARG A 256 24.90 0.79 -1.39
N LEU A 257 26.07 0.18 -1.20
CA LEU A 257 27.22 0.80 -0.54
C LEU A 257 27.66 2.08 -1.26
N ALA A 258 27.73 2.03 -2.59
CA ALA A 258 28.06 3.21 -3.38
C ALA A 258 27.06 4.36 -3.17
N ILE A 259 25.75 4.06 -3.09
CA ILE A 259 24.70 5.06 -2.79
C ILE A 259 24.85 5.59 -1.35
N GLN A 260 25.12 4.72 -0.37
CA GLN A 260 25.32 5.13 1.02
C GLN A 260 26.57 6.00 1.19
N ALA A 261 27.68 5.65 0.55
CA ALA A 261 28.88 6.45 0.54
C ALA A 261 28.66 7.82 -0.10
N ALA A 262 27.90 7.88 -1.21
CA ALA A 262 27.51 9.13 -1.85
C ALA A 262 26.59 9.97 -0.94
N LEU A 263 25.65 9.32 -0.24
CA LEU A 263 24.76 9.98 0.73
C LEU A 263 25.57 10.59 1.88
N LYS A 264 26.53 9.84 2.45
CA LYS A 264 27.40 10.33 3.52
C LYS A 264 28.20 11.54 3.07
N ARG A 265 28.80 11.50 1.86
CA ARG A 265 29.51 12.67 1.29
C ARG A 265 28.59 13.88 1.10
N ALA A 266 27.35 13.66 0.60
CA ALA A 266 26.38 14.72 0.42
C ALA A 266 25.92 15.32 1.75
N GLN A 267 25.80 14.52 2.82
CA GLN A 267 25.49 15.00 4.17
C GLN A 267 26.62 15.88 4.72
N ILE A 268 27.87 15.43 4.61
CA ILE A 268 29.04 16.21 5.02
C ILE A 268 29.09 17.53 4.24
N GLY A 269 28.98 17.51 2.91
CA GLY A 269 28.95 18.71 2.09
C GLY A 269 27.82 19.67 2.44
N ALA A 270 26.64 19.14 2.80
CA ALA A 270 25.53 19.96 3.28
C ALA A 270 25.81 20.63 4.63
N THR A 271 26.58 20.01 5.51
CA THR A 271 26.95 20.58 6.81
C THR A 271 27.87 21.81 6.63
N TYR A 272 28.85 21.68 5.77
CA TYR A 272 29.84 22.78 5.53
C TYR A 272 29.38 23.86 4.55
N SER A 273 28.26 23.68 3.85
CA SER A 273 27.76 24.67 2.90
C SER A 273 27.25 25.93 3.63
N ARG A 274 27.91 27.03 3.47
CA ARG A 274 27.54 28.37 4.03
C ARG A 274 26.63 29.17 3.12
N SER A 275 26.10 28.59 2.03
CA SER A 275 25.24 29.34 1.11
C SER A 275 23.93 29.73 1.80
N GLY A 276 23.67 31.02 1.97
CA GLY A 276 22.44 31.58 2.57
C GLY A 276 21.15 31.35 1.77
N LYS A 277 21.11 30.33 0.87
CA LYS A 277 20.02 30.04 -0.06
C LYS A 277 18.98 29.03 0.49
N GLY A 278 18.87 28.90 1.82
CA GLY A 278 17.82 28.09 2.49
C GLY A 278 18.09 26.58 2.57
N THR A 279 17.45 25.95 3.54
CA THR A 279 17.63 24.55 3.91
C THR A 279 17.23 23.59 2.78
N GLU A 280 16.19 23.90 2.00
CA GLU A 280 15.71 23.01 0.91
C GLU A 280 16.78 22.80 -0.17
N ARG A 281 17.44 23.88 -0.60
CA ARG A 281 18.49 23.80 -1.63
C ARG A 281 19.72 23.05 -1.13
N LYS A 282 20.08 23.27 0.12
CA LYS A 282 21.18 22.61 0.83
C LYS A 282 20.98 21.08 0.92
N LEU A 283 19.75 20.64 1.21
CA LEU A 283 19.41 19.25 1.38
C LEU A 283 18.96 18.53 0.10
N LYS A 284 18.92 19.22 -1.04
CA LYS A 284 18.42 18.64 -2.30
C LYS A 284 19.18 17.37 -2.72
N ALA A 285 20.52 17.39 -2.65
CA ALA A 285 21.36 16.24 -2.99
C ALA A 285 21.15 15.08 -2.00
N VAL A 286 21.09 15.36 -0.70
CA VAL A 286 20.81 14.38 0.35
C VAL A 286 19.46 13.68 0.13
N ASN A 287 18.42 14.45 -0.13
CA ASN A 287 17.09 13.92 -0.38
C ASN A 287 17.00 13.06 -1.66
N LYS A 288 17.75 13.46 -2.71
CA LYS A 288 17.84 12.67 -3.96
C LYS A 288 18.50 11.30 -3.71
N LEU A 289 19.62 11.27 -3.00
CA LEU A 289 20.35 10.03 -2.72
C LEU A 289 19.60 9.10 -1.76
N ARG A 290 18.92 9.65 -0.74
CA ARG A 290 18.04 8.88 0.14
C ARG A 290 16.92 8.19 -0.65
N SER A 291 16.29 8.88 -1.59
CA SER A 291 15.28 8.31 -2.47
C SER A 291 15.87 7.28 -3.44
N ALA A 292 17.13 7.48 -3.89
CA ALA A 292 17.79 6.56 -4.81
C ALA A 292 18.05 5.18 -4.18
N GLU A 293 18.46 5.14 -2.90
CA GLU A 293 18.67 3.87 -2.18
C GLU A 293 17.35 3.07 -2.09
N SER A 294 16.30 3.70 -1.59
CA SER A 294 14.99 3.06 -1.48
C SER A 294 14.47 2.56 -2.85
N ASN A 295 14.59 3.39 -3.89
CA ASN A 295 14.18 3.00 -5.24
C ASN A 295 14.99 1.81 -5.78
N TYR A 296 16.29 1.77 -5.51
CA TYR A 296 17.15 0.67 -5.93
C TYR A 296 16.76 -0.66 -5.26
N VAL A 297 16.58 -0.64 -3.94
CA VAL A 297 16.14 -1.81 -3.16
C VAL A 297 14.80 -2.33 -3.68
N HIS A 298 13.80 -1.45 -3.80
CA HIS A 298 12.49 -1.81 -4.34
C HIS A 298 12.58 -2.42 -5.75
N TYR A 299 13.39 -1.83 -6.63
CA TYR A 299 13.58 -2.35 -7.99
C TYR A 299 14.16 -3.77 -7.96
N ARG A 300 15.23 -4.01 -7.18
CA ARG A 300 15.87 -5.33 -7.10
C ARG A 300 14.92 -6.40 -6.55
N ILE A 301 14.19 -6.08 -5.48
CA ILE A 301 13.18 -6.99 -4.91
C ILE A 301 12.10 -7.35 -5.95
N HIS A 302 11.67 -6.38 -6.76
CA HIS A 302 10.75 -6.64 -7.85
C HIS A 302 11.33 -7.55 -8.93
N VAL A 303 12.59 -7.35 -9.30
CA VAL A 303 13.30 -8.20 -10.29
C VAL A 303 13.45 -9.62 -9.76
N TYR A 304 13.95 -9.77 -8.54
CA TYR A 304 14.21 -11.10 -7.94
C TYR A 304 12.90 -11.90 -7.80
N SER A 305 11.90 -11.29 -7.19
CA SER A 305 10.58 -11.95 -7.07
C SER A 305 9.92 -12.24 -8.43
N ARG A 306 10.19 -11.47 -9.49
CA ARG A 306 9.68 -11.75 -10.83
C ARG A 306 10.39 -12.95 -11.45
N ARG A 307 11.72 -12.98 -11.38
CA ARG A 307 12.51 -14.11 -11.92
C ARG A 307 12.15 -15.44 -11.25
N LEU A 308 11.86 -15.43 -9.94
CA LEU A 308 11.39 -16.61 -9.21
C LEU A 308 10.07 -17.12 -9.79
N ILE A 309 9.09 -16.25 -9.95
CA ILE A 309 7.79 -16.64 -10.49
C ILE A 309 7.89 -17.07 -11.96
N ASP A 310 8.70 -16.39 -12.76
CA ASP A 310 8.96 -16.78 -14.17
C ASP A 310 9.60 -18.16 -14.25
N PHE A 311 10.50 -18.51 -13.32
CA PHE A 311 11.06 -19.86 -13.20
C PHE A 311 9.97 -20.89 -12.90
N CYS A 312 9.10 -20.64 -11.91
CA CYS A 312 7.98 -21.52 -11.60
C CYS A 312 7.06 -21.72 -12.80
N ILE A 313 6.68 -20.65 -13.51
CA ILE A 313 5.85 -20.73 -14.71
C ILE A 313 6.54 -21.55 -15.81
N LYS A 314 7.82 -21.30 -16.07
CA LYS A 314 8.61 -22.01 -17.09
C LYS A 314 8.64 -23.52 -16.84
N HIS A 315 8.75 -23.93 -15.57
CA HIS A 315 8.80 -25.33 -15.17
C HIS A 315 7.43 -25.89 -14.76
N GLN A 316 6.34 -25.16 -15.03
CA GLN A 316 4.95 -25.54 -14.71
C GLN A 316 4.71 -25.87 -13.23
N ALA A 317 5.53 -25.30 -12.32
CA ALA A 317 5.38 -25.51 -10.89
C ALA A 317 4.14 -24.79 -10.36
N GLY A 318 3.15 -25.57 -9.89
CA GLY A 318 1.92 -25.05 -9.28
C GLY A 318 2.06 -24.76 -7.80
N THR A 319 3.05 -25.37 -7.14
CA THR A 319 3.34 -25.17 -5.71
C THR A 319 4.75 -24.61 -5.52
N LEU A 320 4.86 -23.53 -4.73
CA LEU A 320 6.14 -22.92 -4.34
C LEU A 320 6.29 -23.01 -2.83
N ILE A 321 7.28 -23.75 -2.37
CA ILE A 321 7.64 -23.87 -0.95
C ILE A 321 8.79 -22.90 -0.67
N LEU A 322 8.60 -22.01 0.30
CA LEU A 322 9.68 -21.17 0.84
C LEU A 322 10.18 -21.84 2.12
N LEU A 323 11.40 -22.36 2.04
CA LEU A 323 12.04 -23.07 3.14
C LEU A 323 12.27 -22.16 4.34
N ASN A 324 12.07 -22.69 5.53
CA ASN A 324 12.31 -21.99 6.79
C ASN A 324 13.75 -21.47 6.89
N GLN A 325 13.92 -20.31 7.46
CA GLN A 325 15.18 -19.58 7.55
C GLN A 325 15.63 -19.42 9.01
N GLU A 326 15.00 -20.07 9.98
CA GLU A 326 15.29 -19.89 11.41
C GLU A 326 16.73 -20.22 11.75
N ASP A 327 17.30 -21.27 11.15
CA ASP A 327 18.70 -21.66 11.33
C ASP A 327 19.69 -20.59 10.86
N LYS A 328 19.28 -19.75 9.92
CA LYS A 328 20.11 -18.69 9.34
C LYS A 328 20.04 -17.39 10.12
N ILE A 329 19.09 -17.25 11.05
CA ILE A 329 18.95 -16.06 11.89
C ILE A 329 20.16 -15.87 12.80
N GLY A 330 20.78 -16.97 13.27
CA GLY A 330 22.01 -16.94 14.06
C GLY A 330 23.18 -16.36 13.26
N ILE A 331 23.46 -16.94 12.09
CA ILE A 331 24.52 -16.51 11.17
C ILE A 331 24.29 -15.07 10.71
N ALA A 332 23.07 -14.73 10.47
CA ALA A 332 22.67 -13.41 10.04
C ALA A 332 22.82 -12.34 11.14
N LYS A 333 22.75 -12.67 12.42
CA LYS A 333 23.06 -11.76 13.53
C LYS A 333 24.57 -11.45 13.62
N GLU A 334 25.42 -12.36 13.25
CA GLU A 334 26.88 -12.15 13.16
C GLU A 334 27.24 -11.23 11.98
N GLU A 335 26.52 -11.32 10.86
CA GLU A 335 26.61 -10.39 9.74
C GLU A 335 25.55 -9.27 9.83
N GLU A 336 25.54 -8.50 10.92
CA GLU A 336 24.55 -7.44 11.22
C GLU A 336 24.31 -6.48 10.05
N PHE A 337 25.34 -6.21 9.25
CA PHE A 337 25.27 -5.36 8.07
C PHE A 337 24.38 -5.93 6.96
N VAL A 338 24.43 -7.23 6.71
CA VAL A 338 23.66 -7.90 5.65
C VAL A 338 22.18 -7.94 6.03
N LEU A 339 21.87 -8.27 7.27
CA LEU A 339 20.50 -8.34 7.77
C LEU A 339 19.77 -7.03 7.75
N ARG A 340 20.40 -5.97 8.23
CA ARG A 340 19.81 -4.61 8.19
C ARG A 340 19.51 -4.16 6.78
N ASN A 341 20.17 -4.77 5.79
CA ASN A 341 20.13 -4.34 4.42
C ASN A 341 19.30 -5.24 3.50
N TRP A 342 18.99 -6.47 3.88
CA TRP A 342 18.05 -7.32 3.18
C TRP A 342 16.63 -6.98 3.60
N SER A 343 15.81 -6.53 2.68
CA SER A 343 14.38 -6.32 2.94
C SER A 343 13.62 -7.64 2.77
N TYR A 344 13.93 -8.65 3.58
CA TYR A 344 13.30 -9.98 3.52
C TYR A 344 11.78 -9.91 3.56
N TYR A 345 11.24 -9.19 4.51
CA TYR A 345 9.79 -9.04 4.63
C TYR A 345 9.14 -8.47 3.36
N GLU A 346 9.82 -7.51 2.73
CA GLU A 346 9.32 -6.93 1.49
C GLU A 346 9.45 -7.91 0.32
N LEU A 347 10.54 -8.69 0.24
CA LEU A 347 10.73 -9.74 -0.76
C LEU A 347 9.65 -10.81 -0.63
N MET A 348 9.39 -11.31 0.58
CA MET A 348 8.33 -12.26 0.87
C MET A 348 6.95 -11.74 0.46
N THR A 349 6.65 -10.48 0.80
CA THR A 349 5.40 -9.84 0.41
C THR A 349 5.23 -9.76 -1.11
N LYS A 350 6.33 -9.50 -1.85
CA LYS A 350 6.29 -9.45 -3.31
C LYS A 350 6.17 -10.82 -3.95
N ILE A 351 6.82 -11.83 -3.38
CA ILE A 351 6.68 -13.23 -3.83
C ILE A 351 5.23 -13.67 -3.63
N LYS A 352 4.67 -13.50 -2.43
CA LYS A 352 3.29 -13.86 -2.12
C LYS A 352 2.29 -13.21 -3.08
N TYR A 353 2.40 -11.90 -3.29
CA TYR A 353 1.53 -11.18 -4.21
C TYR A 353 1.63 -11.71 -5.65
N LYS A 354 2.85 -12.01 -6.13
CA LYS A 354 3.05 -12.47 -7.52
C LYS A 354 2.63 -13.94 -7.69
N ALA A 355 2.89 -14.79 -6.71
CA ALA A 355 2.41 -16.17 -6.70
C ALA A 355 0.87 -16.20 -6.77
N GLU A 356 0.19 -15.44 -5.90
CA GLU A 356 -1.26 -15.31 -5.92
C GLU A 356 -1.79 -14.83 -7.29
N LYS A 357 -1.09 -13.87 -7.92
CA LYS A 357 -1.46 -13.32 -9.23
C LYS A 357 -1.39 -14.38 -10.35
N THR A 358 -0.42 -15.26 -10.31
CA THR A 358 -0.16 -16.30 -11.32
C THR A 358 -0.83 -17.63 -11.01
N GLY A 359 -1.51 -17.74 -9.87
CA GLY A 359 -2.18 -18.98 -9.46
C GLY A 359 -1.24 -20.03 -8.86
N ILE A 360 -0.01 -19.64 -8.45
CA ILE A 360 0.93 -20.50 -7.74
C ILE A 360 0.55 -20.53 -6.26
N GLU A 361 0.39 -21.73 -5.71
CA GLU A 361 0.19 -21.94 -4.28
C GLU A 361 1.51 -21.69 -3.55
N LEU A 362 1.50 -20.82 -2.54
CA LEU A 362 2.68 -20.50 -1.74
C LEU A 362 2.56 -21.12 -0.35
N ILE A 363 3.48 -22.01 -0.04
CA ILE A 363 3.65 -22.62 1.28
C ILE A 363 4.88 -21.98 1.93
N THR A 364 4.76 -21.54 3.16
CA THR A 364 5.87 -21.03 3.98
C THR A 364 6.03 -21.95 5.17
N ASP A 365 7.16 -22.62 5.25
CA ASP A 365 7.53 -23.42 6.41
C ASP A 365 7.87 -22.54 7.61
#